data_07003ee7977616dc5872307bd3f0590b
#
_entry.id   07003ee7977616dc5872307bd3f0590b
#
_cell.length_a   1.000
_cell.length_b   1.000
_cell.length_c   1.000
_cell.angle_alpha   90.00
_cell.angle_beta   90.00
_cell.angle_gamma   90.00
#
_symmetry.space_group_name_H-M   'P 1'
#
loop_
_entity.id
_entity.type
_entity.pdbx_description
1 polymer ?
#
loop_
_entity_poly.entity_id
_entity_poly.type
_entity_poly.pdbx_seq_one_letter_code
_entity_poly.pdbx_strand_id
1 'polypeptide(L)'
;YGYRVLIYQFMKNNKTSERNILEKIENVSIVNGLDQEKFSFQMTEQEKKERLAFYNSQFEKVTKKAVEEDFDVLFLDETIYTISAGLLDEKLVLDFLKKKPDKLEVILTGNTPSEAMIAAADYVSQIKKIKHPFDEGQASRMGIEK
;
A
#
# COMPACT_ATOMS: atom_id res chain seq x y z
N TYR A 1 20.32 -7.49 7.28
CA TYR A 1 20.96 -6.21 7.61
C TYR A 1 20.41 -5.59 8.89
N GLY A 2 19.35 -6.16 9.50
CA GLY A 2 18.74 -5.63 10.70
C GLY A 2 17.90 -4.36 10.51
N TYR A 3 17.48 -4.05 9.29
CA TYR A 3 16.61 -2.91 8.98
C TYR A 3 15.27 -3.03 9.70
N ARG A 4 14.78 -1.90 10.20
CA ARG A 4 13.45 -1.76 10.77
C ARG A 4 12.47 -1.41 9.65
N VAL A 5 11.46 -2.25 9.45
CA VAL A 5 10.49 -2.12 8.37
C VAL A 5 9.11 -1.81 8.93
N LEU A 6 8.47 -0.75 8.43
CA LEU A 6 7.07 -0.45 8.69
C LEU A 6 6.25 -0.78 7.46
N ILE A 7 5.18 -1.54 7.65
CA ILE A 7 4.28 -1.96 6.56
C ILE A 7 2.87 -1.39 6.81
N TYR A 8 2.26 -0.85 5.78
CA TYR A 8 0.84 -0.56 5.73
C TYR A 8 0.23 -1.07 4.42
N GLN A 9 -0.94 -1.71 4.51
CA GLN A 9 -1.62 -2.30 3.37
C GLN A 9 -2.93 -1.55 3.12
N PHE A 10 -2.97 -0.78 2.03
CA PHE A 10 -4.21 -0.16 1.56
C PHE A 10 -5.13 -1.21 0.94
N MET A 11 -6.43 -0.96 0.92
CA MET A 11 -7.43 -1.81 0.26
C MET A 11 -7.43 -3.28 0.72
N LYS A 12 -6.86 -3.54 1.89
CA LYS A 12 -6.83 -4.86 2.53
C LYS A 12 -7.35 -4.77 3.96
N ASN A 13 -7.97 -5.86 4.43
CA ASN A 13 -8.35 -5.99 5.83
C ASN A 13 -7.18 -6.51 6.68
N ASN A 14 -7.36 -6.50 7.99
CA ASN A 14 -6.32 -6.93 8.94
C ASN A 14 -6.14 -8.47 9.02
N LYS A 15 -6.82 -9.27 8.17
CA LYS A 15 -6.85 -10.74 8.21
C LYS A 15 -6.20 -11.38 6.98
N THR A 16 -5.34 -10.65 6.27
CA THR A 16 -4.63 -11.21 5.11
C THR A 16 -3.60 -12.27 5.56
N SER A 17 -3.41 -13.30 4.73
CA SER A 17 -2.61 -14.48 5.10
C SER A 17 -1.15 -14.16 5.36
N GLU A 18 -0.58 -13.20 4.62
CA GLU A 18 0.80 -12.76 4.77
C GLU A 18 1.11 -12.16 6.15
N ARG A 19 0.12 -11.54 6.80
CA ARG A 19 0.29 -10.95 8.14
C ARG A 19 0.66 -11.99 9.19
N ASN A 20 0.14 -13.21 9.08
CA ASN A 20 0.44 -14.30 10.01
C ASN A 20 1.93 -14.63 10.09
N ILE A 21 2.69 -14.31 9.04
CA ILE A 21 4.14 -14.51 8.97
C ILE A 21 4.86 -13.22 9.27
N LEU A 22 4.47 -12.11 8.63
CA LEU A 22 5.13 -10.82 8.77
C LEU A 22 5.15 -10.31 10.22
N GLU A 23 4.08 -10.54 10.99
CA GLU A 23 3.99 -10.17 12.41
C GLU A 23 4.94 -10.97 13.33
N LYS A 24 5.53 -12.05 12.82
CA LYS A 24 6.51 -12.87 13.57
C LYS A 24 7.96 -12.54 13.20
N ILE A 25 8.18 -11.70 12.22
CA ILE A 25 9.52 -11.34 11.77
C ILE A 25 10.02 -10.20 12.66
N GLU A 26 11.17 -10.41 13.29
CA GLU A 26 11.86 -9.40 14.07
C GLU A 26 12.13 -8.15 13.21
N ASN A 27 12.00 -6.97 13.77
CA ASN A 27 12.16 -5.68 13.12
C ASN A 27 11.11 -5.33 12.03
N VAL A 28 10.05 -6.13 11.85
CA VAL A 28 8.90 -5.80 11.00
C VAL A 28 7.72 -5.38 11.86
N SER A 29 7.17 -4.21 11.56
CA SER A 29 5.95 -3.69 12.19
C SER A 29 4.88 -3.48 11.15
N ILE A 30 3.65 -3.94 11.42
CA ILE A 30 2.50 -3.73 10.52
C ILE A 30 1.48 -2.86 11.21
N VAL A 31 1.06 -1.80 10.52
CA VAL A 31 -0.03 -0.93 10.99
C VAL A 31 -1.37 -1.53 10.60
N ASN A 32 -2.32 -1.53 11.53
CA ASN A 32 -3.69 -1.98 11.26
C ASN A 32 -4.42 -0.96 10.39
N GLY A 33 -5.11 -1.48 9.38
CA GLY A 33 -6.07 -0.76 8.56
C GLY A 33 -7.50 -0.99 9.03
N LEU A 34 -8.42 -1.17 8.10
CA LEU A 34 -9.81 -1.49 8.38
C LEU A 34 -10.00 -2.99 8.61
N ASP A 35 -10.93 -3.35 9.50
CA ASP A 35 -11.29 -4.77 9.72
C ASP A 35 -12.09 -5.36 8.57
N GLN A 36 -12.77 -4.52 7.82
CA GLN A 36 -13.54 -4.91 6.64
C GLN A 36 -13.25 -3.96 5.48
N GLU A 37 -12.91 -4.54 4.35
CA GLU A 37 -12.72 -3.83 3.10
C GLU A 37 -13.85 -4.12 2.11
N LYS A 38 -14.20 -3.09 1.33
CA LYS A 38 -15.15 -3.15 0.23
C LYS A 38 -14.44 -2.76 -1.05
N PHE A 39 -14.69 -3.48 -2.12
CA PHE A 39 -14.08 -3.15 -3.41
C PHE A 39 -14.51 -1.75 -3.86
N SER A 40 -13.59 -0.98 -4.43
CA SER A 40 -13.81 0.41 -4.85
C SER A 40 -15.02 0.56 -5.81
N PHE A 41 -15.23 -0.40 -6.71
CA PHE A 41 -16.35 -0.41 -7.66
C PHE A 41 -17.71 -0.70 -7.02
N GLN A 42 -17.74 -1.15 -5.76
CA GLN A 42 -18.98 -1.39 -5.00
C GLN A 42 -19.32 -0.25 -4.05
N MET A 43 -18.47 0.79 -3.97
CA MET A 43 -18.67 1.93 -3.08
C MET A 43 -19.57 2.98 -3.72
N THR A 44 -20.48 3.53 -2.93
CA THR A 44 -21.22 4.76 -3.28
C THR A 44 -20.27 5.96 -3.27
N GLU A 45 -20.68 7.08 -3.86
CA GLU A 45 -19.88 8.32 -3.84
C GLU A 45 -19.64 8.85 -2.41
N GLN A 46 -20.58 8.66 -1.51
CA GLN A 46 -20.40 9.02 -0.10
C GLN A 46 -19.37 8.12 0.58
N GLU A 47 -19.43 6.81 0.37
CA GLU A 47 -18.45 5.84 0.89
C GLU A 47 -17.04 6.13 0.36
N LYS A 48 -16.91 6.52 -0.92
CA LYS A 48 -15.62 6.92 -1.49
C LYS A 48 -15.04 8.16 -0.82
N LYS A 49 -15.85 9.18 -0.55
CA LYS A 49 -15.40 10.39 0.18
C LYS A 49 -14.92 10.07 1.58
N GLU A 50 -15.66 9.25 2.29
CA GLU A 50 -15.29 8.80 3.64
C GLU A 50 -14.01 7.96 3.62
N ARG A 51 -13.87 7.10 2.62
CA ARG A 51 -12.68 6.27 2.43
C ARG A 51 -11.46 7.11 2.05
N LEU A 52 -11.60 8.11 1.17
CA LEU A 52 -10.54 9.06 0.84
C LEU A 52 -10.05 9.81 2.09
N ALA A 53 -10.96 10.34 2.90
CA ALA A 53 -10.59 11.01 4.14
C ALA A 53 -9.88 10.06 5.13
N PHE A 54 -10.36 8.83 5.24
CA PHE A 54 -9.75 7.80 6.07
C PHE A 54 -8.33 7.46 5.60
N TYR A 55 -8.12 7.17 4.31
CA TYR A 55 -6.80 6.77 3.80
C TYR A 55 -5.80 7.93 3.79
N ASN A 56 -6.24 9.17 3.54
CA ASN A 56 -5.38 10.33 3.71
C ASN A 56 -4.89 10.45 5.16
N SER A 57 -5.79 10.31 6.13
CA SER A 57 -5.43 10.31 7.56
C SER A 57 -4.51 9.14 7.95
N GLN A 58 -4.74 7.93 7.40
CA GLN A 58 -3.88 6.78 7.65
C GLN A 58 -2.50 6.98 7.05
N PHE A 59 -2.41 7.50 5.82
CA PHE A 59 -1.15 7.81 5.18
C PHE A 59 -0.31 8.78 6.03
N GLU A 60 -0.91 9.87 6.51
CA GLU A 60 -0.24 10.84 7.38
C GLU A 60 0.25 10.20 8.69
N LYS A 61 -0.58 9.36 9.34
CA LYS A 61 -0.20 8.66 10.58
C LYS A 61 0.95 7.69 10.36
N VAL A 62 0.90 6.91 9.28
CA VAL A 62 1.91 5.88 8.98
C VAL A 62 3.23 6.52 8.59
N THR A 63 3.22 7.54 7.75
CA THR A 63 4.43 8.27 7.34
C THR A 63 5.05 9.02 8.51
N LYS A 64 4.24 9.65 9.37
CA LYS A 64 4.70 10.28 10.61
C LYS A 64 5.38 9.25 11.53
N LYS A 65 4.73 8.09 11.75
CA LYS A 65 5.28 7.00 12.55
C LYS A 65 6.62 6.51 11.97
N ALA A 66 6.71 6.33 10.65
CA ALA A 66 7.95 5.89 10.00
C ALA A 66 9.13 6.82 10.28
N VAL A 67 8.87 8.13 10.28
CA VAL A 67 9.90 9.15 10.52
C VAL A 67 10.21 9.29 12.01
N GLU A 68 9.20 9.42 12.88
CA GLU A 68 9.39 9.66 14.33
C GLU A 68 10.00 8.47 15.06
N GLU A 69 9.70 7.25 14.64
CA GLU A 69 10.24 6.02 15.23
C GLU A 69 11.47 5.49 14.48
N ASP A 70 12.01 6.26 13.54
CA ASP A 70 13.29 5.97 12.88
C ASP A 70 13.32 4.61 12.15
N PHE A 71 12.29 4.33 11.33
CA PHE A 71 12.28 3.17 10.46
C PHE A 71 13.23 3.37 9.27
N ASP A 72 13.84 2.28 8.80
CA ASP A 72 14.72 2.30 7.63
C ASP A 72 13.92 2.13 6.33
N VAL A 73 12.85 1.34 6.37
CA VAL A 73 12.00 1.04 5.21
C VAL A 73 10.53 1.25 5.53
N LEU A 74 9.84 1.98 4.69
CA LEU A 74 8.39 2.13 4.69
C LEU A 74 7.82 1.41 3.46
N PHE A 75 7.09 0.32 3.68
CA PHE A 75 6.42 -0.44 2.63
C PHE A 75 4.92 -0.12 2.65
N LEU A 76 4.43 0.47 1.57
CA LEU A 76 3.05 0.90 1.40
C LEU A 76 2.40 0.09 0.27
N ASP A 77 1.73 -0.98 0.65
CA ASP A 77 1.12 -1.93 -0.28
C ASP A 77 -0.19 -1.38 -0.86
N GLU A 78 -0.44 -1.61 -2.16
CA GLU A 78 -1.59 -1.13 -2.93
C GLU A 78 -1.77 0.40 -2.98
N THR A 79 -0.75 1.18 -2.65
CA THR A 79 -0.82 2.64 -2.66
C THR A 79 -1.15 3.20 -4.03
N ILE A 80 -0.47 2.71 -5.08
CA ILE A 80 -0.66 3.18 -6.45
C ILE A 80 -2.10 2.90 -6.92
N TYR A 81 -2.63 1.70 -6.63
CA TYR A 81 -4.02 1.37 -6.93
C TYR A 81 -5.00 2.27 -6.15
N THR A 82 -4.74 2.53 -4.89
CA THR A 82 -5.60 3.38 -4.04
C THR A 82 -5.68 4.81 -4.57
N ILE A 83 -4.56 5.35 -5.07
CA ILE A 83 -4.52 6.66 -5.76
C ILE A 83 -5.34 6.60 -7.05
N SER A 84 -5.11 5.62 -7.91
CA SER A 84 -5.81 5.50 -9.19
C SER A 84 -7.32 5.28 -9.03
N ALA A 85 -7.74 4.66 -7.93
CA ALA A 85 -9.14 4.51 -7.55
C ALA A 85 -9.78 5.79 -6.95
N GLY A 86 -9.03 6.86 -6.77
CA GLY A 86 -9.49 8.12 -6.17
C GLY A 86 -9.74 8.05 -4.67
N LEU A 87 -9.10 7.12 -3.98
CA LEU A 87 -9.28 6.87 -2.54
C LEU A 87 -8.08 7.31 -1.67
N LEU A 88 -7.02 7.83 -2.30
CA LEU A 88 -5.88 8.46 -1.65
C LEU A 88 -5.41 9.65 -2.51
N ASP A 89 -5.12 10.77 -1.88
CA ASP A 89 -4.65 11.97 -2.57
C ASP A 89 -3.19 11.78 -3.04
N GLU A 90 -3.00 11.75 -4.35
CA GLU A 90 -1.68 11.63 -4.96
C GLU A 90 -0.72 12.75 -4.54
N LYS A 91 -1.24 13.98 -4.43
CA LYS A 91 -0.42 15.12 -4.03
C LYS A 91 0.16 14.93 -2.63
N LEU A 92 -0.62 14.37 -1.71
CA LEU A 92 -0.17 14.06 -0.34
C LEU A 92 1.01 13.09 -0.36
N VAL A 93 0.93 12.05 -1.20
CA VAL A 93 2.01 11.06 -1.36
C VAL A 93 3.27 11.69 -1.98
N LEU A 94 3.12 12.44 -3.07
CA LEU A 94 4.22 13.11 -3.75
C LEU A 94 4.91 14.14 -2.84
N ASP A 95 4.15 14.89 -2.05
CA ASP A 95 4.69 15.87 -1.09
C ASP A 95 5.50 15.18 0.02
N PHE A 96 5.06 14.02 0.48
CA PHE A 96 5.83 13.21 1.44
C PHE A 96 7.13 12.68 0.82
N LEU A 97 7.07 12.10 -0.38
CA LEU A 97 8.27 11.55 -1.05
C LEU A 97 9.36 12.62 -1.25
N LYS A 98 8.99 13.87 -1.51
CA LYS A 98 9.93 14.99 -1.62
C LYS A 98 10.55 15.43 -0.30
N LYS A 99 9.87 15.19 0.81
CA LYS A 99 10.23 15.71 2.15
C LYS A 99 10.75 14.65 3.11
N LYS A 100 10.61 13.38 2.76
CA LYS A 100 11.05 12.27 3.62
C LYS A 100 12.53 12.39 3.94
N PRO A 101 12.99 11.86 5.09
CA PRO A 101 14.42 11.74 5.35
C PRO A 101 15.11 10.92 4.25
N ASP A 102 16.33 11.32 3.85
CA ASP A 102 17.09 10.64 2.80
C ASP A 102 17.33 9.15 3.10
N LYS A 103 17.54 8.82 4.38
CA LYS A 103 17.77 7.44 4.83
C LYS A 103 16.53 6.54 4.82
N LEU A 104 15.32 7.10 4.74
CA LEU A 104 14.09 6.31 4.71
C LEU A 104 13.83 5.82 3.29
N GLU A 105 13.99 4.51 3.07
CA GLU A 105 13.57 3.88 1.83
C GLU A 105 12.05 3.72 1.79
N VAL A 106 11.43 4.06 0.66
CA VAL A 106 9.97 3.95 0.50
C VAL A 106 9.64 3.06 -0.69
N ILE A 107 8.85 2.03 -0.44
CA ILE A 107 8.39 1.08 -1.45
C ILE A 107 6.88 1.23 -1.60
N LEU A 108 6.44 1.53 -2.82
CA LEU A 108 5.02 1.63 -3.19
C LEU A 108 4.67 0.52 -4.16
N THR A 109 3.56 -0.18 -3.93
CA THR A 109 3.05 -1.17 -4.87
C THR A 109 1.66 -0.80 -5.40
N GLY A 110 1.22 -1.50 -6.42
CA GLY A 110 -0.09 -1.36 -7.05
C GLY A 110 0.00 -1.33 -8.57
N ASN A 111 -1.03 -0.83 -9.20
CA ASN A 111 -1.12 -0.73 -10.66
C ASN A 111 -1.52 0.67 -11.10
N THR A 112 -1.30 0.96 -12.38
CA THR A 112 -1.72 2.19 -13.04
C THR A 112 -1.14 3.47 -12.39
N PRO A 113 0.21 3.56 -12.21
CA PRO A 113 0.83 4.78 -11.70
C PRO A 113 0.64 5.94 -12.69
N SER A 114 0.52 7.16 -12.17
CA SER A 114 0.59 8.37 -12.98
C SER A 114 2.03 8.64 -13.46
N GLU A 115 2.17 9.51 -14.47
CA GLU A 115 3.50 9.97 -14.90
C GLU A 115 4.25 10.71 -13.78
N ALA A 116 3.53 11.42 -12.91
CA ALA A 116 4.12 12.12 -11.78
C ALA A 116 4.69 11.14 -10.74
N MET A 117 3.99 10.03 -10.47
CA MET A 117 4.49 8.98 -9.58
C MET A 117 5.71 8.27 -10.16
N ILE A 118 5.69 7.97 -11.47
CA ILE A 118 6.85 7.37 -12.16
C ILE A 118 8.05 8.32 -12.11
N ALA A 119 7.85 9.62 -12.36
CA ALA A 119 8.91 10.62 -12.33
C ALA A 119 9.48 10.88 -10.94
N ALA A 120 8.72 10.60 -9.88
CA ALA A 120 9.16 10.76 -8.49
C ALA A 120 9.93 9.55 -7.95
N ALA A 121 9.93 8.42 -8.66
CA ALA A 121 10.57 7.18 -8.22
C ALA A 121 12.02 7.10 -8.74
N ASP A 122 12.93 6.59 -7.91
CA ASP A 122 14.30 6.24 -8.31
C ASP A 122 14.34 4.92 -9.09
N TYR A 123 13.44 4.00 -8.76
CA TYR A 123 13.31 2.68 -9.40
C TYR A 123 11.85 2.40 -9.74
N VAL A 124 11.59 1.95 -10.96
CA VAL A 124 10.27 1.49 -11.40
C VAL A 124 10.40 0.10 -12.01
N SER A 125 9.67 -0.86 -11.45
CA SER A 125 9.58 -2.22 -11.97
C SER A 125 8.14 -2.53 -12.37
N GLN A 126 7.95 -3.05 -13.57
CA GLN A 126 6.65 -3.49 -14.06
C GLN A 126 6.60 -5.01 -14.20
N ILE A 127 5.65 -5.64 -13.50
CA ILE A 127 5.35 -7.06 -13.66
C ILE A 127 4.18 -7.20 -14.64
N LYS A 128 4.43 -7.80 -15.79
CA LYS A 128 3.44 -8.01 -16.85
C LYS A 128 2.86 -9.41 -16.76
N LYS A 129 1.54 -9.50 -16.65
CA LYS A 129 0.83 -10.78 -16.78
C LYS A 129 0.97 -11.31 -18.21
N ILE A 130 1.63 -12.44 -18.37
CA ILE A 130 1.76 -13.14 -19.67
C ILE A 130 0.69 -14.23 -19.79
N LYS A 131 0.47 -15.00 -18.71
CA LYS A 131 -0.55 -16.04 -18.59
C LYS A 131 -1.03 -16.11 -17.16
N HIS A 132 -2.31 -16.34 -16.94
CA HIS A 132 -2.89 -16.49 -15.60
C HIS A 132 -4.06 -17.48 -15.63
N PRO A 133 -4.16 -18.43 -14.68
CA PRO A 133 -5.25 -19.41 -14.63
C PRO A 133 -6.65 -18.79 -14.54
N PHE A 134 -6.76 -17.59 -13.99
CA PHE A 134 -8.03 -16.84 -13.96
C PHE A 134 -8.61 -16.60 -15.36
N ASP A 135 -7.77 -16.40 -16.37
CA ASP A 135 -8.18 -16.20 -17.75
C ASP A 135 -8.81 -17.48 -18.37
N GLU A 136 -8.53 -18.63 -17.74
CA GLU A 136 -9.08 -19.95 -18.08
C GLU A 136 -10.25 -20.34 -17.16
N GLY A 137 -10.76 -19.39 -16.32
CA GLY A 137 -11.90 -19.59 -15.44
C GLY A 137 -11.58 -20.22 -14.07
N GLN A 138 -10.30 -20.35 -13.72
CA GLN A 138 -9.93 -20.90 -12.43
C GLN A 138 -10.11 -19.85 -11.32
N ALA A 139 -10.89 -20.18 -10.29
CA ALA A 139 -11.05 -19.35 -9.11
C ALA A 139 -9.76 -19.30 -8.27
N SER A 140 -9.59 -18.22 -7.49
CA SER A 140 -8.46 -18.04 -6.57
C SER A 140 -8.37 -19.18 -5.54
N ARG A 141 -7.18 -19.71 -5.34
CA ARG A 141 -6.90 -20.83 -4.42
C ARG A 141 -6.24 -20.30 -3.15
N MET A 142 -6.64 -20.88 -2.00
CA MET A 142 -6.04 -20.55 -0.71
C MET A 142 -4.54 -20.88 -0.69
N GLY A 143 -3.74 -19.95 -0.21
CA GLY A 143 -2.29 -20.11 -0.09
C GLY A 143 -1.51 -20.00 -1.42
N ILE A 144 -2.20 -19.71 -2.54
CA ILE A 144 -1.58 -19.47 -3.84
C ILE A 144 -1.91 -18.05 -4.33
N GLU A 145 -3.17 -17.78 -4.66
CA GLU A 145 -3.63 -16.45 -5.10
C GLU A 145 -4.41 -15.69 -4.01
N LYS A 146 -4.62 -16.32 -2.84
CA LYS A 146 -5.47 -15.79 -1.77
C LYS A 146 -4.90 -16.05 -0.39
#